data_3819c999b5672b1252462aa8d3214d7c
#
_entry.id   3819c999b5672b1252462aa8d3214d7c
#
_cell.length_a   1.000
_cell.length_b   1.000
_cell.length_c   1.000
_cell.angle_alpha   90.00
_cell.angle_beta   90.00
_cell.angle_gamma   90.00
#
_symmetry.space_group_name_H-M   'P 1'
#
loop_
_entity.id
_entity.type
_entity.pdbx_description
1 polymer ?
#
loop_
_entity_poly.entity_id
_entity_poly.type
_entity_poly.pdbx_seq_one_letter_code
_entity_poly.pdbx_strand_id
1 'polypeptide(L)'
;GDVYKRQTRDLAGVEPRPYVEDLLVGKLAAQHIVVGENFTFGAGATGTAQAMQDFGAEFGFSVEIVPLLDDEGVRICSTHIRECLAQGDIESANWALGRHFTVTGPVVRGAGRGGKELGFPTANQYFPDTVAIPADGVYAGWFIVHSDSSIDGDMRPGVAYAAAISVGTNPTFGDEERS
;
A
#
# COMPACT_ATOMS: atom_id res chain seq x y z
N GLY A 1 -5.91 18.38 -8.27
CA GLY A 1 -5.09 17.61 -7.32
C GLY A 1 -5.89 16.46 -6.77
N ASP A 2 -5.22 15.38 -6.37
CA ASP A 2 -5.88 14.19 -5.85
C ASP A 2 -6.54 14.49 -4.49
N VAL A 3 -7.75 13.98 -4.32
CA VAL A 3 -8.50 14.07 -3.06
C VAL A 3 -8.62 12.66 -2.49
N TYR A 4 -8.09 12.45 -1.29
CA TYR A 4 -8.19 11.18 -0.59
C TYR A 4 -9.24 11.27 0.52
N LYS A 5 -10.12 10.29 0.57
CA LYS A 5 -11.08 10.12 1.65
C LYS A 5 -10.60 9.03 2.59
N ARG A 6 -10.28 9.40 3.84
CA ARG A 6 -9.98 8.41 4.87
C ARG A 6 -11.25 7.62 5.19
N GLN A 7 -11.18 6.31 5.02
CA GLN A 7 -12.27 5.43 5.40
C GLN A 7 -12.32 5.29 6.93
N THR A 8 -13.52 5.46 7.49
CA THR A 8 -13.80 5.27 8.90
C THR A 8 -14.86 4.19 9.08
N ARG A 9 -15.02 3.67 10.31
CA ARG A 9 -16.10 2.72 10.61
C ARG A 9 -17.47 3.30 10.33
N ASP A 10 -17.66 4.59 10.61
CA ASP A 10 -18.93 5.29 10.32
C ASP A 10 -19.22 5.31 8.82
N LEU A 11 -18.21 5.62 7.99
CA LEU A 11 -18.35 5.60 6.53
C LEU A 11 -18.63 4.17 6.01
N ALA A 12 -18.01 3.16 6.59
CA ALA A 12 -18.22 1.76 6.22
C ALA A 12 -19.63 1.26 6.59
N GLY A 13 -20.30 1.92 7.55
CA GLY A 13 -21.68 1.64 7.96
C GLY A 13 -22.77 2.36 7.15
N VAL A 14 -22.38 3.22 6.19
CA VAL A 14 -23.35 3.96 5.36
C VAL A 14 -23.91 3.04 4.27
N GLU A 15 -25.24 3.01 4.14
CA GLU A 15 -25.92 2.24 3.09
C GLU A 15 -25.49 2.70 1.67
N PRO A 16 -25.60 1.85 0.63
CA PRO A 16 -25.16 2.18 -0.72
C PRO A 16 -25.78 3.47 -1.28
N ARG A 17 -27.09 3.67 -1.13
CA ARG A 17 -27.78 4.88 -1.66
C ARG A 17 -27.30 6.16 -1.01
N PRO A 18 -27.32 6.33 0.32
CA PRO A 18 -26.76 7.52 0.97
C PRO A 18 -25.28 7.75 0.67
N TYR A 19 -24.49 6.67 0.51
CA TYR A 19 -23.09 6.79 0.11
C TYR A 19 -22.96 7.47 -1.26
N VAL A 20 -23.78 7.09 -2.24
CA VAL A 20 -23.76 7.70 -3.57
C VAL A 20 -24.35 9.12 -3.53
N GLU A 21 -25.54 9.28 -2.98
CA GLU A 21 -26.28 10.54 -2.99
C GLU A 21 -25.56 11.65 -2.20
N ASP A 22 -25.20 11.38 -0.94
CA ASP A 22 -24.64 12.39 -0.06
C ASP A 22 -23.15 12.64 -0.30
N LEU A 23 -22.38 11.57 -0.61
CA LEU A 23 -20.94 11.69 -0.73
C LEU A 23 -20.52 11.91 -2.19
N LEU A 24 -20.86 10.99 -3.09
CA LEU A 24 -20.34 11.05 -4.46
C LEU A 24 -20.98 12.20 -5.25
N VAL A 25 -22.28 12.35 -5.14
CA VAL A 25 -23.01 13.42 -5.84
C VAL A 25 -23.00 14.72 -5.02
N GLY A 26 -23.43 14.66 -3.76
CA GLY A 26 -23.63 15.85 -2.95
C GLY A 26 -22.36 16.57 -2.54
N LYS A 27 -21.33 15.83 -2.10
CA LYS A 27 -20.07 16.43 -1.61
C LYS A 27 -18.98 16.50 -2.65
N LEU A 28 -18.84 15.45 -3.49
CA LEU A 28 -17.77 15.37 -4.47
C LEU A 28 -18.17 15.85 -5.85
N ALA A 29 -19.49 16.02 -6.12
CA ALA A 29 -20.03 16.38 -7.42
C ALA A 29 -19.44 15.50 -8.55
N ALA A 30 -19.33 14.18 -8.28
CA ALA A 30 -18.74 13.23 -9.18
C ALA A 30 -19.53 13.17 -10.50
N GLN A 31 -18.82 13.30 -11.62
CA GLN A 31 -19.41 13.23 -12.96
C GLN A 31 -19.03 11.94 -13.67
N HIS A 32 -17.91 11.34 -13.27
CA HIS A 32 -17.42 10.06 -13.81
C HIS A 32 -16.81 9.24 -12.68
N ILE A 33 -17.17 7.95 -12.64
CA ILE A 33 -16.68 7.00 -11.62
C ILE A 33 -16.11 5.79 -12.34
N VAL A 34 -14.92 5.36 -11.94
CA VAL A 34 -14.26 4.16 -12.44
C VAL A 34 -14.11 3.17 -11.31
N VAL A 35 -14.59 1.95 -11.50
CA VAL A 35 -14.53 0.88 -10.50
C VAL A 35 -14.14 -0.45 -11.14
N GLY A 36 -13.51 -1.34 -10.37
CA GLY A 36 -13.31 -2.71 -10.82
C GLY A 36 -14.61 -3.51 -10.84
N GLU A 37 -14.70 -4.55 -11.64
CA GLU A 37 -15.90 -5.41 -11.73
C GLU A 37 -16.27 -6.09 -10.40
N ASN A 38 -15.31 -6.28 -9.50
CA ASN A 38 -15.51 -6.84 -8.16
C ASN A 38 -15.71 -5.76 -7.09
N PHE A 39 -15.88 -4.50 -7.48
CA PHE A 39 -16.05 -3.41 -6.53
C PHE A 39 -17.34 -3.59 -5.72
N THR A 40 -17.20 -3.42 -4.41
CA THR A 40 -18.32 -3.39 -3.48
C THR A 40 -18.24 -2.16 -2.59
N PHE A 41 -19.37 -1.65 -2.16
CA PHE A 41 -19.47 -0.47 -1.30
C PHE A 41 -20.71 -0.50 -0.41
N GLY A 42 -20.75 0.44 0.53
CA GLY A 42 -21.85 0.56 1.48
C GLY A 42 -21.83 -0.49 2.59
N ALA A 43 -22.76 -0.37 3.51
CA ALA A 43 -22.86 -1.23 4.68
C ALA A 43 -22.94 -2.70 4.27
N GLY A 44 -22.08 -3.53 4.88
CA GLY A 44 -22.01 -4.96 4.58
C GLY A 44 -21.57 -5.29 3.14
N ALA A 45 -20.98 -4.33 2.40
CA ALA A 45 -20.57 -4.49 1.00
C ALA A 45 -21.77 -4.86 0.07
N THR A 46 -22.95 -4.35 0.37
CA THR A 46 -24.20 -4.68 -0.35
C THR A 46 -24.33 -3.96 -1.71
N GLY A 47 -23.63 -2.83 -1.89
CA GLY A 47 -23.50 -2.16 -3.19
C GLY A 47 -22.52 -2.90 -4.09
N THR A 48 -22.84 -3.05 -5.37
CA THR A 48 -22.01 -3.70 -6.38
C THR A 48 -21.61 -2.72 -7.48
N ALA A 49 -20.67 -3.11 -8.35
CA ALA A 49 -20.32 -2.32 -9.53
C ALA A 49 -21.56 -2.07 -10.44
N GLN A 50 -22.44 -3.06 -10.58
CA GLN A 50 -23.70 -2.89 -11.31
C GLN A 50 -24.63 -1.89 -10.62
N ALA A 51 -24.79 -1.99 -9.30
CA ALA A 51 -25.57 -1.01 -8.56
C ALA A 51 -25.02 0.43 -8.70
N MET A 52 -23.70 0.59 -8.82
CA MET A 52 -23.09 1.89 -9.11
C MET A 52 -23.50 2.43 -10.48
N GLN A 53 -23.59 1.57 -11.51
CA GLN A 53 -24.10 1.97 -12.83
C GLN A 53 -25.58 2.40 -12.77
N ASP A 54 -26.39 1.66 -12.02
CA ASP A 54 -27.81 1.98 -11.85
C ASP A 54 -27.98 3.34 -11.17
N PHE A 55 -27.17 3.62 -10.13
CA PHE A 55 -27.11 4.95 -9.50
C PHE A 55 -26.57 6.03 -10.44
N GLY A 56 -25.60 5.69 -11.29
CA GLY A 56 -25.08 6.61 -12.30
C GLY A 56 -26.17 7.07 -13.25
N ALA A 57 -27.03 6.15 -13.71
CA ALA A 57 -28.18 6.46 -14.56
C ALA A 57 -29.23 7.32 -13.82
N GLU A 58 -29.45 7.06 -12.52
CA GLU A 58 -30.40 7.81 -11.70
C GLU A 58 -29.93 9.23 -11.37
N PHE A 59 -28.66 9.38 -10.97
CA PHE A 59 -28.10 10.64 -10.47
C PHE A 59 -27.34 11.46 -11.52
N GLY A 60 -27.19 10.94 -12.74
CA GLY A 60 -26.62 11.68 -13.88
C GLY A 60 -25.11 11.71 -13.94
N PHE A 61 -24.42 10.69 -13.43
CA PHE A 61 -22.97 10.48 -13.62
C PHE A 61 -22.68 9.22 -14.43
N SER A 62 -21.55 9.19 -15.13
CA SER A 62 -21.13 8.00 -15.89
C SER A 62 -20.32 7.05 -15.01
N VAL A 63 -20.44 5.75 -15.30
CA VAL A 63 -19.68 4.70 -14.58
C VAL A 63 -18.98 3.79 -15.58
N GLU A 64 -17.69 3.62 -15.41
CA GLU A 64 -16.87 2.67 -16.12
C GLU A 64 -16.53 1.50 -15.19
N ILE A 65 -16.89 0.29 -15.61
CA ILE A 65 -16.49 -0.94 -14.91
C ILE A 65 -15.29 -1.54 -15.63
N VAL A 66 -14.15 -1.57 -14.93
CA VAL A 66 -12.91 -2.14 -15.45
C VAL A 66 -12.86 -3.63 -15.10
N PRO A 67 -12.65 -4.51 -16.08
CA PRO A 67 -12.48 -5.93 -15.82
C PRO A 67 -11.22 -6.17 -14.98
N LEU A 68 -11.26 -7.24 -14.18
CA LEU A 68 -10.09 -7.64 -13.41
C LEU A 68 -9.00 -8.18 -14.34
N LEU A 69 -7.77 -7.83 -14.03
CA LEU A 69 -6.62 -8.37 -14.73
C LEU A 69 -6.38 -9.81 -14.27
N ASP A 70 -6.40 -10.73 -15.23
CA ASP A 70 -6.04 -12.13 -15.04
C ASP A 70 -4.89 -12.46 -15.99
N ASP A 71 -3.83 -13.05 -15.50
CA ASP A 71 -2.69 -13.45 -16.31
C ASP A 71 -2.33 -14.91 -15.99
N GLU A 72 -2.34 -15.76 -17.01
CA GLU A 72 -2.11 -17.21 -16.91
C GLU A 72 -3.00 -17.92 -15.86
N GLY A 73 -4.23 -17.43 -15.65
CA GLY A 73 -5.16 -17.97 -14.66
C GLY A 73 -4.93 -17.49 -13.23
N VAL A 74 -4.01 -16.55 -13.04
CA VAL A 74 -3.76 -15.89 -11.75
C VAL A 74 -4.44 -14.52 -11.73
N ARG A 75 -5.38 -14.36 -10.81
CA ARG A 75 -6.05 -13.07 -10.62
C ARG A 75 -5.12 -12.07 -9.95
N ILE A 76 -4.80 -10.98 -10.65
CA ILE A 76 -3.97 -9.90 -10.12
C ILE A 76 -4.85 -8.97 -9.28
N CYS A 77 -4.65 -9.01 -7.96
CA CYS A 77 -5.39 -8.17 -7.01
C CYS A 77 -4.55 -7.91 -5.75
N SER A 78 -4.97 -6.93 -4.95
CA SER A 78 -4.26 -6.56 -3.72
C SER A 78 -4.16 -7.71 -2.71
N THR A 79 -5.14 -8.62 -2.68
CA THR A 79 -5.12 -9.80 -1.79
C THR A 79 -3.99 -10.73 -2.19
N HIS A 80 -3.90 -11.10 -3.47
CA HIS A 80 -2.83 -11.95 -3.98
C HIS A 80 -1.44 -11.35 -3.71
N ILE A 81 -1.26 -10.05 -3.95
CA ILE A 81 0.02 -9.36 -3.68
C ILE A 81 0.39 -9.44 -2.19
N ARG A 82 -0.58 -9.22 -1.28
CA ARG A 82 -0.31 -9.32 0.17
C ARG A 82 0.01 -10.75 0.60
N GLU A 83 -0.60 -11.74 -0.01
CA GLU A 83 -0.30 -13.16 0.24
C GLU A 83 1.12 -13.50 -0.21
N CYS A 84 1.55 -13.06 -1.40
CA CYS A 84 2.93 -13.22 -1.85
C CYS A 84 3.92 -12.56 -0.89
N LEU A 85 3.67 -11.32 -0.46
CA LEU A 85 4.51 -10.63 0.52
C LEU A 85 4.57 -11.39 1.85
N ALA A 86 3.44 -11.86 2.37
CA ALA A 86 3.38 -12.60 3.63
C ALA A 86 4.11 -13.96 3.58
N GLN A 87 4.32 -14.49 2.38
CA GLN A 87 5.10 -15.70 2.14
C GLN A 87 6.58 -15.42 1.81
N GLY A 88 6.96 -14.15 1.65
CA GLY A 88 8.30 -13.74 1.24
C GLY A 88 8.57 -13.93 -0.27
N ASP A 89 7.55 -14.26 -1.04
CA ASP A 89 7.62 -14.39 -2.50
C ASP A 89 7.58 -13.01 -3.18
N ILE A 90 8.73 -12.34 -3.16
CA ILE A 90 8.87 -10.99 -3.73
C ILE A 90 8.81 -11.01 -5.25
N GLU A 91 9.22 -12.12 -5.87
CA GLU A 91 9.20 -12.26 -7.32
C GLU A 91 7.77 -12.24 -7.85
N SER A 92 6.90 -13.07 -7.31
CA SER A 92 5.46 -13.09 -7.66
C SER A 92 4.76 -11.78 -7.28
N ALA A 93 5.11 -11.17 -6.14
CA ALA A 93 4.58 -9.87 -5.77
C ALA A 93 4.97 -8.78 -6.77
N ASN A 94 6.23 -8.74 -7.21
CA ASN A 94 6.71 -7.78 -8.21
C ASN A 94 6.06 -8.01 -9.58
N TRP A 95 5.92 -9.27 -9.99
CA TRP A 95 5.21 -9.62 -11.22
C TRP A 95 3.76 -9.11 -11.19
N ALA A 96 3.02 -9.43 -10.12
CA ALA A 96 1.63 -8.99 -9.97
C ALA A 96 1.49 -7.46 -9.87
N LEU A 97 2.50 -6.76 -9.33
CA LEU A 97 2.54 -5.30 -9.27
C LEU A 97 2.94 -4.65 -10.60
N GLY A 98 3.58 -5.37 -11.51
CA GLY A 98 4.21 -4.81 -12.71
C GLY A 98 5.40 -3.87 -12.40
N ARG A 99 5.91 -3.89 -11.17
CA ARG A 99 7.02 -3.08 -10.67
C ARG A 99 7.61 -3.67 -9.40
N HIS A 100 8.79 -3.23 -9.02
CA HIS A 100 9.34 -3.61 -7.71
C HIS A 100 8.44 -3.14 -6.56
N PHE A 101 8.23 -4.02 -5.60
CA PHE A 101 7.59 -3.68 -4.35
C PHE A 101 8.43 -2.63 -3.61
N THR A 102 7.79 -1.63 -3.06
CA THR A 102 8.46 -0.50 -2.41
C THR A 102 7.72 -0.12 -1.15
N VAL A 103 8.45 0.12 -0.08
CA VAL A 103 7.94 0.75 1.14
C VAL A 103 8.69 2.05 1.38
N THR A 104 8.01 3.02 1.96
CA THR A 104 8.59 4.31 2.30
C THR A 104 8.24 4.65 3.74
N GLY A 105 9.23 5.00 4.51
CA GLY A 105 9.06 5.36 5.91
C GLY A 105 10.24 6.18 6.44
N PRO A 106 10.12 6.77 7.62
CA PRO A 106 11.21 7.51 8.25
C PRO A 106 12.34 6.56 8.63
N VAL A 107 13.57 7.01 8.42
CA VAL A 107 14.74 6.34 8.98
C VAL A 107 14.87 6.77 10.44
N VAL A 108 14.91 5.80 11.34
CA VAL A 108 15.07 6.04 12.77
C VAL A 108 16.44 5.55 13.25
N ARG A 109 16.91 6.14 14.33
CA ARG A 109 18.20 5.75 14.89
C ARG A 109 18.05 4.40 15.60
N GLY A 110 18.73 3.38 15.07
CA GLY A 110 18.85 2.09 15.74
C GLY A 110 19.82 2.13 16.93
N ALA A 111 20.07 0.98 17.53
CA ALA A 111 21.00 0.81 18.68
C ALA A 111 22.47 1.20 18.38
N GLY A 112 22.79 1.59 17.15
CA GLY A 112 24.07 2.14 16.73
C GLY A 112 25.25 1.15 16.69
N ARG A 113 24.97 -0.15 16.76
CA ARG A 113 26.00 -1.20 16.86
C ARG A 113 26.60 -1.57 15.51
N GLY A 114 25.79 -1.63 14.45
CA GLY A 114 26.24 -2.03 13.11
C GLY A 114 27.33 -1.13 12.54
N GLY A 115 27.20 0.19 12.73
CA GLY A 115 28.19 1.15 12.27
C GLY A 115 29.49 1.16 13.07
N LYS A 116 29.45 0.95 14.39
CA LYS A 116 30.63 1.02 15.28
C LYS A 116 31.39 -0.29 15.38
N GLU A 117 30.70 -1.44 15.40
CA GLU A 117 31.31 -2.74 15.66
C GLU A 117 31.58 -3.53 14.38
N LEU A 118 30.74 -3.37 13.36
CA LEU A 118 30.82 -4.17 12.12
C LEU A 118 31.21 -3.35 10.89
N GLY A 119 31.34 -2.03 11.01
CA GLY A 119 31.72 -1.17 9.89
C GLY A 119 30.63 -1.01 8.80
N PHE A 120 29.42 -1.52 9.03
CA PHE A 120 28.31 -1.41 8.09
C PHE A 120 27.24 -0.47 8.67
N PRO A 121 27.09 0.75 8.16
CA PRO A 121 26.02 1.64 8.58
C PRO A 121 24.66 1.03 8.22
N THR A 122 23.73 1.01 9.18
CA THR A 122 22.39 0.50 8.99
C THR A 122 21.36 1.62 9.11
N ALA A 123 20.35 1.59 8.25
CA ALA A 123 19.17 2.44 8.33
C ALA A 123 18.00 1.58 8.82
N ASN A 124 17.39 1.96 9.94
CA ASN A 124 16.26 1.23 10.49
C ASN A 124 14.96 1.96 10.16
N GLN A 125 13.96 1.20 9.80
CA GLN A 125 12.61 1.69 9.53
C GLN A 125 11.61 0.78 10.27
N TYR A 126 10.62 1.37 10.93
CA TYR A 126 9.54 0.64 11.56
C TYR A 126 8.24 0.98 10.85
N PHE A 127 7.42 -0.03 10.64
CA PHE A 127 6.14 0.10 9.96
C PHE A 127 5.01 -0.39 10.87
N PRO A 128 3.88 0.34 10.93
CA PRO A 128 2.71 -0.13 11.66
C PRO A 128 2.13 -1.39 10.99
N ASP A 129 1.43 -2.23 11.74
CA ASP A 129 0.80 -3.47 11.26
C ASP A 129 -0.18 -3.27 10.08
N THR A 130 -0.59 -2.04 9.85
CA THR A 130 -1.44 -1.67 8.70
C THR A 130 -0.68 -1.58 7.38
N VAL A 131 0.65 -1.59 7.41
CA VAL A 131 1.51 -1.58 6.22
C VAL A 131 1.93 -3.02 5.90
N ALA A 132 1.65 -3.45 4.68
CA ALA A 132 2.13 -4.74 4.20
C ALA A 132 3.65 -4.66 3.98
N ILE A 133 4.39 -5.52 4.65
CA ILE A 133 5.83 -5.73 4.45
C ILE A 133 6.07 -7.22 4.19
N PRO A 134 7.21 -7.61 3.57
CA PRO A 134 7.52 -9.00 3.32
C PRO A 134 7.62 -9.84 4.60
N ALA A 135 7.56 -11.15 4.47
CA ALA A 135 7.87 -12.10 5.56
C ALA A 135 9.27 -11.83 6.14
N ASP A 136 9.50 -12.33 7.35
CA ASP A 136 10.83 -12.24 7.97
C ASP A 136 11.89 -12.90 7.10
N GLY A 137 13.00 -12.20 6.85
CA GLY A 137 14.02 -12.67 5.97
C GLY A 137 15.03 -11.60 5.57
N VAL A 138 15.95 -11.97 4.69
CA VAL A 138 16.95 -11.07 4.12
C VAL A 138 16.72 -10.96 2.62
N TYR A 139 16.56 -9.74 2.14
CA TYR A 139 16.22 -9.42 0.76
C TYR A 139 17.29 -8.55 0.13
N ALA A 140 17.52 -8.75 -1.17
CA ALA A 140 18.29 -7.81 -1.98
C ALA A 140 17.36 -6.73 -2.53
N GLY A 141 17.79 -5.49 -2.47
CA GLY A 141 16.95 -4.39 -2.95
C GLY A 141 17.74 -3.11 -3.15
N TRP A 142 16.96 -2.02 -3.25
CA TRP A 142 17.50 -0.68 -3.42
C TRP A 142 17.03 0.22 -2.28
N PHE A 143 17.94 1.00 -1.74
CA PHE A 143 17.65 2.02 -0.77
C PHE A 143 17.80 3.40 -1.41
N ILE A 144 16.78 4.24 -1.28
CA ILE A 144 16.75 5.59 -1.82
C ILE A 144 16.37 6.54 -0.69
N VAL A 145 17.21 7.54 -0.44
CA VAL A 145 16.89 8.58 0.55
C VAL A 145 16.10 9.70 -0.14
N HIS A 146 14.94 10.00 0.40
CA HIS A 146 14.15 11.18 0.04
C HIS A 146 14.29 12.20 1.17
N SER A 147 15.11 13.20 0.99
CA SER A 147 15.31 14.27 1.97
C SER A 147 15.66 15.56 1.27
N ASP A 148 15.09 16.66 1.75
CA ASP A 148 15.47 18.02 1.37
C ASP A 148 16.60 18.56 2.26
N SER A 149 17.00 17.82 3.30
CA SER A 149 18.05 18.16 4.25
C SER A 149 19.35 17.45 3.91
N SER A 150 20.47 17.95 4.42
CA SER A 150 21.75 17.25 4.35
C SER A 150 21.67 15.91 5.08
N ILE A 151 22.23 14.87 4.46
CA ILE A 151 22.32 13.52 5.01
C ILE A 151 23.72 13.33 5.53
N ASP A 152 23.86 12.76 6.72
CA ASP A 152 25.17 12.37 7.25
C ASP A 152 25.75 11.22 6.41
N GLY A 153 27.02 11.37 6.01
CA GLY A 153 27.74 10.37 5.21
C GLY A 153 27.73 10.66 3.71
N ASP A 154 28.05 9.63 2.91
CA ASP A 154 28.31 9.77 1.47
C ASP A 154 27.08 9.57 0.58
N MET A 155 25.90 9.30 1.17
CA MET A 155 24.67 9.09 0.42
C MET A 155 24.08 10.40 -0.09
N ARG A 156 23.52 10.36 -1.30
CA ARG A 156 22.86 11.51 -1.94
C ARG A 156 21.36 11.26 -2.07
N PRO A 157 20.51 12.28 -1.82
CA PRO A 157 19.08 12.16 -2.07
C PRO A 157 18.77 11.77 -3.51
N GLY A 158 17.76 10.91 -3.68
CA GLY A 158 17.30 10.46 -4.99
C GLY A 158 18.19 9.45 -5.71
N VAL A 159 19.32 9.07 -5.14
CA VAL A 159 20.21 8.03 -5.69
C VAL A 159 19.83 6.67 -5.12
N ALA A 160 19.73 5.65 -6.00
CA ALA A 160 19.46 4.28 -5.59
C ALA A 160 20.79 3.57 -5.25
N TYR A 161 20.86 3.02 -4.04
CA TYR A 161 21.98 2.25 -3.55
C TYR A 161 21.58 0.79 -3.36
N ALA A 162 22.40 -0.14 -3.83
CA ALA A 162 22.18 -1.56 -3.57
C ALA A 162 22.23 -1.81 -2.05
N ALA A 163 21.26 -2.53 -1.54
CA ALA A 163 21.08 -2.78 -0.12
C ALA A 163 20.73 -4.24 0.18
N ALA A 164 21.25 -4.75 1.28
CA ALA A 164 20.73 -5.93 1.94
C ALA A 164 19.68 -5.45 2.97
N ILE A 165 18.46 -5.94 2.84
CA ILE A 165 17.30 -5.52 3.65
C ILE A 165 16.93 -6.70 4.55
N SER A 166 17.08 -6.52 5.86
CA SER A 166 16.62 -7.50 6.85
C SER A 166 15.23 -7.11 7.33
N VAL A 167 14.26 -8.00 7.20
CA VAL A 167 12.88 -7.82 7.70
C VAL A 167 12.69 -8.80 8.84
N GLY A 168 12.19 -8.32 9.97
CA GLY A 168 11.92 -9.18 11.12
C GLY A 168 11.90 -8.42 12.45
N THR A 169 11.61 -9.15 13.52
CA THR A 169 11.80 -8.69 14.90
C THR A 169 13.23 -8.98 15.33
N ASN A 170 13.80 -8.11 16.17
CA ASN A 170 15.14 -8.29 16.70
C ASN A 170 15.07 -8.75 18.17
N PRO A 171 14.77 -10.04 18.46
CA PRO A 171 14.52 -10.53 19.81
C PRO A 171 15.75 -10.46 20.71
N THR A 172 16.95 -10.35 20.14
CA THR A 172 18.20 -10.27 20.89
C THR A 172 18.34 -8.98 21.68
N PHE A 173 17.49 -7.98 21.45
CA PHE A 173 17.62 -6.64 21.99
C PHE A 173 16.36 -6.10 22.67
N GLY A 174 15.32 -6.92 22.84
CA GLY A 174 14.08 -6.53 23.51
C GLY A 174 13.17 -5.59 22.69
N ASP A 175 13.48 -5.38 21.41
CA ASP A 175 12.61 -4.66 20.49
C ASP A 175 11.54 -5.64 19.98
N GLU A 176 10.31 -5.52 20.48
CA GLU A 176 9.16 -6.30 20.00
C GLU A 176 8.58 -5.74 18.69
N GLU A 177 9.04 -4.57 18.27
CA GLU A 177 8.58 -3.94 17.02
C GLU A 177 9.28 -4.56 15.81
N ARG A 178 8.50 -4.88 14.79
CA ARG A 178 8.96 -5.44 13.52
C ARG A 178 9.56 -4.34 12.64
N SER A 179 10.78 -4.51 12.23
CA SER A 179 11.54 -3.58 11.36
C SER A 179 11.86 -4.20 9.99
#